data_3099e52a6573189fa3a2a9a737a4d703
#
_entry.id   3099e52a6573189fa3a2a9a737a4d703
#
_cell.length_a   1.000
_cell.length_b   1.000
_cell.length_c   1.000
_cell.angle_alpha   90.00
_cell.angle_beta   90.00
_cell.angle_gamma   90.00
#
_symmetry.space_group_name_H-M   'P 1'
#
loop_
_entity.id
_entity.type
_entity.pdbx_description
1 polymer ?
#
loop_
_entity_poly.entity_id
_entity_poly.type
_entity_poly.pdbx_seq_one_letter_code
_entity_poly.pdbx_strand_id
1 'polypeptide(L)'
;MQFSAIEHRSTDNFCYPLNENELMLGIKTGSDIRRVFIIYGDPFDGSVTPDGWAWKGKRQEITRKKALPYHTWWQVTVRLPYGRCKYCFELHGQDENDVQYYLEDGFYTSESIVALHRITGHFPGFEFPWLDGAECVRVPDWVRRTVWYQIFPDRFCRDTASQKPNALPWPAAEDAVTNNEHYGGTLRGIIEKLDYLADLNITGLYLNPVNASPSVHKYDTSDYLNIDPAFGTAEDLCTLVKEAHARGIRVMLDGVFNHCGWDFALWQDVVRNGTSSPYFDWFIVKEWPFETVAEPECENAARRNVPSGTNGKSGRYSTFAYVDTMPKLNTNNPAVIDYLLNVCETWVRSYDIDGLRLDVANELSHTFCRQLYRRMRSLKKDFYLLGEIWRNALPWLRGGELDSVMNYPLALCFWKFFYDKTLPALTFEQDINAVFTAYPEPVTVGLFNLLDSHDTPRLFTRNGGDVSAVWQQYALLLSLPGSPCIYYGSEVLLAGGNDPDCRRCMPWQALEAGAYSESIAMMRQLIALRSTHPAMTSSDYSYLHDVPRAECEPNRIIHLQKYAKMVEPEEATETVETAEVPITRSIDLILNCGTAPVSIAQILDEKTQVFVSLRCGEKTILPGGFIFFEHLINR
;
A
#
# COMPACT_ATOMS: atom_id res chain seq x y z
N MET A 1 -27.11 3.36 24.25
CA MET A 1 -26.43 3.34 22.95
C MET A 1 -25.75 4.68 22.69
N GLN A 2 -24.48 4.70 22.25
CA GLN A 2 -23.72 5.94 21.96
C GLN A 2 -23.89 6.31 20.48
N PHE A 3 -24.91 7.10 20.14
CA PHE A 3 -25.20 7.48 18.75
C PHE A 3 -24.06 8.23 18.04
N SER A 4 -23.30 9.05 18.79
CA SER A 4 -22.16 9.80 18.24
C SER A 4 -20.99 8.91 17.80
N ALA A 5 -20.95 7.64 18.22
CA ALA A 5 -19.95 6.67 17.82
C ALA A 5 -20.39 5.81 16.61
N ILE A 6 -21.61 6.03 16.11
CA ILE A 6 -22.16 5.27 14.98
C ILE A 6 -21.97 6.09 13.71
N GLU A 7 -21.29 5.49 12.72
CA GLU A 7 -21.01 6.14 11.44
C GLU A 7 -21.24 5.15 10.29
N HIS A 8 -22.01 5.61 9.30
CA HIS A 8 -22.14 4.99 8.00
C HIS A 8 -22.31 6.05 6.92
N ARG A 9 -21.90 5.73 5.70
CA ARG A 9 -22.12 6.52 4.48
C ARG A 9 -22.40 5.60 3.32
N SER A 10 -23.33 5.96 2.44
CA SER A 10 -23.65 5.17 1.24
C SER A 10 -22.59 5.34 0.12
N THR A 11 -21.34 5.52 0.50
CA THR A 11 -20.20 5.76 -0.39
C THR A 11 -18.89 5.33 0.26
N ASP A 12 -17.79 5.43 -0.48
CA ASP A 12 -16.41 5.22 -0.05
C ASP A 12 -16.15 3.79 0.46
N ASN A 13 -15.39 3.67 1.56
CA ASN A 13 -15.11 2.41 2.21
C ASN A 13 -16.31 1.82 3.00
N PHE A 14 -17.38 2.57 3.17
CA PHE A 14 -18.59 2.11 3.85
C PHE A 14 -19.60 1.44 2.92
N CYS A 15 -19.59 1.81 1.64
CA CYS A 15 -20.53 1.28 0.66
C CYS A 15 -19.92 1.33 -0.73
N TYR A 16 -19.62 0.18 -1.31
CA TYR A 16 -19.01 0.09 -2.63
C TYR A 16 -19.32 -1.23 -3.32
N PRO A 17 -19.42 -1.24 -4.67
CA PRO A 17 -19.61 -2.46 -5.44
C PRO A 17 -18.33 -3.31 -5.43
N LEU A 18 -18.47 -4.61 -5.18
CA LEU A 18 -17.41 -5.60 -5.36
C LEU A 18 -17.38 -6.15 -6.79
N ASN A 19 -18.56 -6.36 -7.35
CA ASN A 19 -18.78 -6.79 -8.72
C ASN A 19 -20.21 -6.39 -9.16
N GLU A 20 -20.65 -6.88 -10.32
CA GLU A 20 -21.95 -6.53 -10.92
C GLU A 20 -23.17 -6.97 -10.09
N ASN A 21 -23.01 -7.83 -9.10
CA ASN A 21 -24.09 -8.41 -8.33
C ASN A 21 -23.92 -8.26 -6.81
N GLU A 22 -22.77 -7.79 -6.35
CA GLU A 22 -22.44 -7.75 -4.92
C GLU A 22 -22.01 -6.36 -4.46
N LEU A 23 -22.66 -5.92 -3.37
CA LEU A 23 -22.38 -4.66 -2.69
C LEU A 23 -21.82 -4.96 -1.31
N MET A 24 -20.68 -4.33 -0.98
CA MET A 24 -20.18 -4.30 0.38
C MET A 24 -20.79 -3.15 1.17
N LEU A 25 -21.27 -3.45 2.37
CA LEU A 25 -21.82 -2.48 3.32
C LEU A 25 -21.07 -2.58 4.65
N GLY A 26 -20.60 -1.46 5.15
CA GLY A 26 -19.88 -1.35 6.42
C GLY A 26 -20.46 -0.30 7.35
N ILE A 27 -20.33 -0.50 8.66
CA ILE A 27 -20.72 0.47 9.68
C ILE A 27 -19.71 0.45 10.82
N LYS A 28 -19.37 1.63 11.35
CA LYS A 28 -18.67 1.78 12.63
C LYS A 28 -19.65 1.98 13.76
N THR A 29 -19.34 1.36 14.91
CA THR A 29 -20.14 1.54 16.13
C THR A 29 -19.22 1.72 17.34
N GLY A 30 -19.77 2.22 18.43
CA GLY A 30 -19.12 2.13 19.74
C GLY A 30 -19.04 0.68 20.24
N SER A 31 -18.27 0.46 21.31
CA SER A 31 -18.13 -0.85 21.96
C SER A 31 -19.38 -1.29 22.74
N ASP A 32 -20.36 -0.41 22.86
CA ASP A 32 -21.66 -0.64 23.51
C ASP A 32 -22.65 -1.37 22.58
N ILE A 33 -22.32 -1.57 21.29
CA ILE A 33 -23.14 -2.34 20.35
C ILE A 33 -22.66 -3.79 20.33
N ARG A 34 -23.56 -4.72 20.64
CA ARG A 34 -23.28 -6.17 20.70
C ARG A 34 -23.51 -6.88 19.38
N ARG A 35 -24.60 -6.52 18.65
CA ARG A 35 -25.01 -7.14 17.39
C ARG A 35 -25.48 -6.07 16.42
N VAL A 36 -25.19 -6.31 15.15
CA VAL A 36 -25.66 -5.46 14.05
C VAL A 36 -26.34 -6.35 13.02
N PHE A 37 -27.50 -5.94 12.55
CA PHE A 37 -28.18 -6.56 11.42
C PHE A 37 -28.30 -5.54 10.30
N ILE A 38 -28.23 -6.02 9.07
CA ILE A 38 -28.63 -5.26 7.89
C ILE A 38 -30.01 -5.73 7.47
N ILE A 39 -30.87 -4.77 7.15
CA ILE A 39 -32.14 -5.02 6.46
C ILE A 39 -31.99 -4.40 5.08
N TYR A 40 -32.09 -5.20 4.02
CA TYR A 40 -31.80 -4.76 2.65
C TYR A 40 -32.70 -5.43 1.62
N GLY A 41 -32.90 -4.76 0.48
CA GLY A 41 -33.70 -5.27 -0.63
C GLY A 41 -33.79 -4.29 -1.79
N ASP A 42 -34.39 -4.71 -2.89
CA ASP A 42 -34.73 -3.78 -3.98
C ASP A 42 -35.73 -2.70 -3.47
N PRO A 43 -35.50 -1.41 -3.77
CA PRO A 43 -36.40 -0.33 -3.31
C PRO A 43 -37.84 -0.47 -3.82
N PHE A 44 -38.03 -1.22 -4.90
CA PHE A 44 -39.35 -1.46 -5.51
C PHE A 44 -39.95 -2.81 -5.13
N ASP A 45 -39.27 -3.62 -4.31
CA ASP A 45 -39.86 -4.86 -3.77
C ASP A 45 -40.67 -4.55 -2.52
N GLY A 46 -41.95 -4.86 -2.56
CA GLY A 46 -42.84 -4.59 -1.46
C GLY A 46 -44.27 -5.09 -1.74
N SER A 47 -45.18 -4.74 -0.87
CA SER A 47 -46.59 -5.10 -0.99
C SER A 47 -47.49 -3.95 -0.58
N VAL A 48 -48.70 -3.91 -1.17
CA VAL A 48 -49.78 -3.01 -0.73
C VAL A 48 -50.34 -3.55 0.58
N THR A 49 -50.33 -2.73 1.61
CA THR A 49 -50.97 -3.00 2.91
C THR A 49 -52.14 -2.04 3.14
N PRO A 50 -52.94 -2.25 4.17
CA PRO A 50 -54.01 -1.28 4.52
C PRO A 50 -53.47 0.15 4.81
N ASP A 51 -52.23 0.24 5.26
CA ASP A 51 -51.55 1.52 5.56
C ASP A 51 -50.76 2.08 4.36
N GLY A 52 -50.91 1.49 3.14
CA GLY A 52 -50.20 1.88 1.91
C GLY A 52 -49.14 0.89 1.46
N TRP A 53 -48.18 1.35 0.63
CA TRP A 53 -47.07 0.53 0.17
C TRP A 53 -46.08 0.28 1.29
N ALA A 54 -45.77 -0.99 1.57
CA ALA A 54 -44.77 -1.41 2.54
C ALA A 54 -43.59 -2.07 1.83
N TRP A 55 -42.38 -1.51 1.98
CA TRP A 55 -41.16 -2.09 1.48
C TRP A 55 -40.83 -3.39 2.21
N LYS A 56 -40.28 -4.38 1.48
CA LYS A 56 -39.93 -5.69 2.00
C LYS A 56 -38.41 -5.90 1.94
N GLY A 57 -37.73 -5.72 3.07
CA GLY A 57 -36.31 -5.99 3.22
C GLY A 57 -36.02 -7.37 3.82
N LYS A 58 -34.96 -7.99 3.37
CA LYS A 58 -34.38 -9.21 3.98
C LYS A 58 -33.49 -8.80 5.15
N ARG A 59 -33.65 -9.41 6.33
CA ARG A 59 -32.84 -9.20 7.52
C ARG A 59 -31.70 -10.22 7.57
N GLN A 60 -30.47 -9.75 7.81
CA GLN A 60 -29.26 -10.58 7.92
C GLN A 60 -28.37 -10.06 9.04
N GLU A 61 -27.85 -10.95 9.90
CA GLU A 61 -26.87 -10.57 10.92
C GLU A 61 -25.50 -10.31 10.30
N ILE A 62 -24.81 -9.26 10.77
CA ILE A 62 -23.45 -8.95 10.39
C ILE A 62 -22.51 -9.60 11.40
N THR A 63 -21.85 -10.67 11.00
CA THR A 63 -20.92 -11.43 11.86
C THR A 63 -19.47 -11.02 11.67
N ARG A 64 -19.08 -10.50 10.48
CA ARG A 64 -17.73 -10.06 10.19
C ARG A 64 -17.47 -8.71 10.84
N LYS A 65 -16.59 -8.70 11.84
CA LYS A 65 -16.25 -7.49 12.58
C LYS A 65 -14.75 -7.40 12.87
N LYS A 66 -14.26 -6.17 13.04
CA LYS A 66 -12.88 -5.87 13.44
C LYS A 66 -12.88 -4.81 14.55
N ALA A 67 -12.10 -5.07 15.61
CA ALA A 67 -11.86 -4.07 16.65
C ALA A 67 -10.94 -2.97 16.11
N LEU A 68 -11.32 -1.72 16.30
CA LEU A 68 -10.55 -0.51 15.99
C LEU A 68 -10.17 0.19 17.32
N PRO A 69 -9.28 1.19 17.35
CA PRO A 69 -8.86 1.85 18.59
C PRO A 69 -10.02 2.41 19.44
N TYR A 70 -11.08 2.89 18.80
CA TYR A 70 -12.21 3.53 19.51
C TYR A 70 -13.58 3.01 19.05
N HIS A 71 -13.63 2.10 18.05
CA HIS A 71 -14.84 1.63 17.42
C HIS A 71 -14.76 0.14 17.11
N THR A 72 -15.90 -0.43 16.76
CA THR A 72 -16.00 -1.71 16.08
C THR A 72 -16.41 -1.44 14.64
N TRP A 73 -15.66 -1.96 13.69
CA TRP A 73 -16.04 -2.02 12.28
C TRP A 73 -16.82 -3.30 12.01
N TRP A 74 -17.99 -3.16 11.41
CA TRP A 74 -18.85 -4.27 10.95
C TRP A 74 -18.96 -4.20 9.46
N GLN A 75 -18.93 -5.34 8.77
CA GLN A 75 -19.10 -5.37 7.33
C GLN A 75 -19.82 -6.63 6.85
N VAL A 76 -20.57 -6.47 5.77
CA VAL A 76 -21.31 -7.54 5.11
C VAL A 76 -21.30 -7.33 3.60
N THR A 77 -21.27 -8.43 2.86
CA THR A 77 -21.52 -8.42 1.42
C THR A 77 -22.93 -8.90 1.17
N VAL A 78 -23.69 -8.11 0.41
CA VAL A 78 -25.08 -8.44 0.03
C VAL A 78 -25.16 -8.65 -1.46
N ARG A 79 -25.93 -9.66 -1.88
CA ARG A 79 -26.16 -9.96 -3.29
C ARG A 79 -27.43 -9.25 -3.78
N LEU A 80 -27.33 -8.53 -4.89
CA LEU A 80 -28.37 -7.68 -5.45
C LEU A 80 -28.73 -8.14 -6.87
N PRO A 81 -29.73 -9.00 -7.03
CA PRO A 81 -30.07 -9.56 -8.35
C PRO A 81 -30.55 -8.52 -9.37
N TYR A 82 -31.00 -7.35 -8.88
CA TYR A 82 -31.49 -6.27 -9.72
C TYR A 82 -30.61 -5.01 -9.70
N GLY A 83 -29.42 -5.10 -9.11
CA GLY A 83 -28.44 -4.00 -9.10
C GLY A 83 -28.81 -2.78 -8.24
N ARG A 84 -29.91 -2.80 -7.50
CA ARG A 84 -30.37 -1.69 -6.63
C ARG A 84 -30.48 -2.17 -5.20
N CYS A 85 -30.18 -1.30 -4.24
CA CYS A 85 -30.28 -1.60 -2.83
C CYS A 85 -30.88 -0.44 -2.04
N LYS A 86 -31.96 -0.70 -1.33
CA LYS A 86 -32.39 0.08 -0.17
C LYS A 86 -32.04 -0.70 1.08
N TYR A 87 -31.54 -0.04 2.12
CA TYR A 87 -31.14 -0.71 3.34
C TYR A 87 -31.16 0.18 4.58
N CYS A 88 -31.15 -0.45 5.74
CA CYS A 88 -30.89 0.20 7.04
C CYS A 88 -30.18 -0.78 7.97
N PHE A 89 -29.61 -0.24 9.06
CA PHE A 89 -28.98 -1.05 10.09
C PHE A 89 -29.89 -1.16 11.31
N GLU A 90 -30.05 -2.38 11.84
CA GLU A 90 -30.69 -2.64 13.12
C GLU A 90 -29.58 -2.91 14.13
N LEU A 91 -29.51 -2.10 15.17
CA LEU A 91 -28.44 -2.05 16.17
C LEU A 91 -28.96 -2.54 17.52
N HIS A 92 -28.24 -3.47 18.13
CA HIS A 92 -28.56 -4.01 19.45
C HIS A 92 -27.50 -3.58 20.44
N GLY A 93 -27.91 -2.85 21.48
CA GLY A 93 -27.07 -2.43 22.58
C GLY A 93 -26.73 -3.55 23.57
N GLN A 94 -26.21 -3.18 24.75
CA GLN A 94 -25.91 -4.14 25.82
C GLN A 94 -27.17 -4.70 26.48
N ASP A 95 -28.22 -3.89 26.59
CA ASP A 95 -29.54 -4.32 27.03
C ASP A 95 -30.32 -4.92 25.84
N GLU A 96 -31.03 -6.04 26.05
CA GLU A 96 -31.81 -6.71 25.01
C GLU A 96 -32.96 -5.85 24.46
N ASN A 97 -33.46 -4.89 25.24
CA ASN A 97 -34.49 -3.95 24.83
C ASN A 97 -33.94 -2.68 24.14
N ASP A 98 -32.61 -2.47 24.17
CA ASP A 98 -31.97 -1.32 23.51
C ASP A 98 -31.72 -1.64 22.03
N VAL A 99 -32.82 -1.59 21.23
CA VAL A 99 -32.79 -1.80 19.78
C VAL A 99 -33.12 -0.50 19.06
N GLN A 100 -32.23 -0.11 18.13
CA GLN A 100 -32.38 1.08 17.31
C GLN A 100 -32.18 0.73 15.85
N TYR A 101 -32.87 1.44 14.98
CA TYR A 101 -32.70 1.38 13.53
C TYR A 101 -31.98 2.64 13.06
N TYR A 102 -30.90 2.48 12.36
CA TYR A 102 -30.15 3.59 11.78
C TYR A 102 -30.48 3.70 10.29
N LEU A 103 -31.13 4.81 9.94
CA LEU A 103 -31.57 5.19 8.61
C LEU A 103 -30.76 6.41 8.15
N GLU A 104 -30.95 6.83 6.92
CA GLU A 104 -30.18 7.93 6.33
C GLU A 104 -30.35 9.26 7.08
N ASP A 105 -31.54 9.52 7.60
CA ASP A 105 -31.89 10.76 8.31
C ASP A 105 -31.79 10.67 9.84
N GLY A 106 -31.48 9.49 10.41
CA GLY A 106 -31.28 9.37 11.86
C GLY A 106 -31.61 8.00 12.47
N PHE A 107 -31.88 8.01 13.77
CA PHE A 107 -32.10 6.80 14.57
C PHE A 107 -33.57 6.71 14.99
N TYR A 108 -34.11 5.50 14.91
CA TYR A 108 -35.54 5.23 15.14
C TYR A 108 -35.70 3.99 16.00
N THR A 109 -36.77 3.98 16.82
CA THR A 109 -37.32 2.75 17.41
C THR A 109 -38.27 2.07 16.40
N SER A 110 -38.58 0.79 16.62
CA SER A 110 -39.57 0.08 15.78
C SER A 110 -40.90 0.81 15.68
N GLU A 111 -41.35 1.37 16.79
CA GLU A 111 -42.63 2.12 16.85
C GLU A 111 -42.55 3.42 16.06
N SER A 112 -41.43 4.15 16.17
CA SER A 112 -41.26 5.42 15.45
C SER A 112 -41.13 5.23 13.94
N ILE A 113 -40.54 4.11 13.46
CA ILE A 113 -40.53 3.77 12.02
C ILE A 113 -41.94 3.55 11.50
N VAL A 114 -42.76 2.78 12.22
CA VAL A 114 -44.15 2.54 11.82
C VAL A 114 -44.95 3.85 11.77
N ALA A 115 -44.75 4.72 12.76
CA ALA A 115 -45.40 6.03 12.78
C ALA A 115 -44.92 6.91 11.60
N LEU A 116 -43.65 6.94 11.31
CA LEU A 116 -43.06 7.68 10.19
C LEU A 116 -43.65 7.20 8.85
N HIS A 117 -43.70 5.88 8.66
CA HIS A 117 -44.26 5.29 7.44
C HIS A 117 -45.74 5.68 7.23
N ARG A 118 -46.55 5.68 8.30
CA ARG A 118 -47.99 6.11 8.23
C ARG A 118 -48.13 7.58 7.86
N ILE A 119 -47.20 8.44 8.31
CA ILE A 119 -47.28 9.89 8.05
C ILE A 119 -46.79 10.23 6.66
N THR A 120 -45.69 9.62 6.23
CA THR A 120 -44.96 10.01 5.02
C THR A 120 -45.22 9.10 3.82
N GLY A 121 -45.69 7.87 4.04
CA GLY A 121 -45.74 6.83 3.02
C GLY A 121 -44.36 6.33 2.57
N HIS A 122 -43.27 6.78 3.23
CA HIS A 122 -41.89 6.48 2.86
C HIS A 122 -41.16 5.80 4.00
N PHE A 123 -40.20 4.96 3.60
CA PHE A 123 -39.19 4.40 4.49
C PHE A 123 -37.82 5.03 4.10
N PRO A 124 -37.26 5.93 4.94
CA PRO A 124 -36.04 6.70 4.63
C PRO A 124 -34.76 5.88 4.88
N GLY A 125 -34.68 4.67 4.31
CA GLY A 125 -33.46 3.86 4.32
C GLY A 125 -32.37 4.47 3.45
N PHE A 126 -31.14 4.08 3.72
CA PHE A 126 -30.03 4.36 2.81
C PHE A 126 -30.31 3.73 1.45
N GLU A 127 -29.80 4.33 0.38
CA GLU A 127 -29.95 3.80 -0.96
C GLU A 127 -28.62 3.72 -1.70
N PHE A 128 -28.40 2.60 -2.39
CA PHE A 128 -27.42 2.46 -3.44
C PHE A 128 -28.17 2.31 -4.77
N PRO A 129 -28.17 3.35 -5.63
CA PRO A 129 -29.13 3.46 -6.70
C PRO A 129 -28.94 2.44 -7.82
N TRP A 130 -27.67 2.10 -8.14
CA TRP A 130 -27.38 1.16 -9.23
C TRP A 130 -25.96 0.60 -9.15
N LEU A 131 -25.81 -0.73 -9.27
CA LEU A 131 -24.51 -1.39 -9.45
C LEU A 131 -24.10 -1.31 -10.91
N ASP A 132 -22.99 -0.63 -11.17
CA ASP A 132 -22.34 -0.61 -12.47
C ASP A 132 -20.96 -1.30 -12.38
N GLY A 133 -20.76 -2.35 -13.17
CA GLY A 133 -19.49 -3.06 -13.23
C GLY A 133 -18.30 -2.17 -13.64
N ALA A 134 -18.56 -1.07 -14.35
CA ALA A 134 -17.52 -0.09 -14.73
C ALA A 134 -17.07 0.78 -13.54
N GLU A 135 -17.89 0.91 -12.50
CA GLU A 135 -17.58 1.70 -11.30
C GLU A 135 -16.93 0.86 -10.18
N CYS A 136 -16.83 -0.45 -10.37
CA CYS A 136 -16.10 -1.30 -9.43
C CYS A 136 -14.62 -0.90 -9.36
N VAL A 137 -14.14 -0.65 -8.16
CA VAL A 137 -12.70 -0.42 -7.93
C VAL A 137 -11.94 -1.70 -8.27
N ARG A 138 -10.97 -1.60 -9.18
CA ARG A 138 -10.19 -2.76 -9.66
C ARG A 138 -8.71 -2.46 -9.58
N VAL A 139 -8.01 -3.25 -8.78
CA VAL A 139 -6.55 -3.32 -8.78
C VAL A 139 -6.14 -4.55 -9.60
N PRO A 140 -5.07 -4.49 -10.42
CA PRO A 140 -4.65 -5.67 -11.18
C PRO A 140 -4.40 -6.88 -10.28
N ASP A 141 -4.94 -8.03 -10.63
CA ASP A 141 -4.86 -9.25 -9.82
C ASP A 141 -3.44 -9.70 -9.49
N TRP A 142 -2.50 -9.42 -10.36
CA TRP A 142 -1.09 -9.77 -10.16
C TRP A 142 -0.47 -9.01 -8.99
N VAL A 143 -0.94 -7.79 -8.67
CA VAL A 143 -0.38 -6.91 -7.63
C VAL A 143 -0.42 -7.58 -6.25
N ARG A 144 -1.54 -8.18 -5.85
CA ARG A 144 -1.69 -8.81 -4.53
C ARG A 144 -0.72 -9.98 -4.28
N ARG A 145 -0.23 -10.60 -5.38
CA ARG A 145 0.72 -11.71 -5.33
C ARG A 145 2.17 -11.24 -5.44
N THR A 146 2.39 -9.98 -5.77
CA THR A 146 3.72 -9.42 -5.97
C THR A 146 4.41 -9.14 -4.64
N VAL A 147 5.65 -9.56 -4.56
CA VAL A 147 6.61 -9.10 -3.57
C VAL A 147 7.58 -8.17 -4.28
N TRP A 148 7.50 -6.90 -3.93
CA TRP A 148 8.30 -5.84 -4.52
C TRP A 148 9.68 -5.77 -3.90
N TYR A 149 10.67 -5.36 -4.71
CA TYR A 149 11.99 -4.99 -4.27
C TYR A 149 12.31 -3.59 -4.80
N GLN A 150 12.49 -2.64 -3.88
CA GLN A 150 12.81 -1.26 -4.22
C GLN A 150 14.31 -1.09 -4.39
N ILE A 151 14.73 -0.49 -5.51
CA ILE A 151 16.14 -0.25 -5.84
C ILE A 151 16.42 1.24 -5.99
N PHE A 152 17.44 1.73 -5.29
CA PHE A 152 18.09 3.01 -5.54
C PHE A 152 19.29 2.77 -6.49
N PRO A 153 19.19 3.10 -7.80
CA PRO A 153 20.09 2.55 -8.83
C PRO A 153 21.57 2.82 -8.56
N ASP A 154 21.96 4.06 -8.20
CA ASP A 154 23.37 4.42 -7.94
C ASP A 154 24.05 3.56 -6.85
N ARG A 155 23.26 3.02 -5.91
CA ARG A 155 23.72 2.34 -4.70
C ARG A 155 23.56 0.82 -4.73
N PHE A 156 22.96 0.29 -5.79
CA PHE A 156 22.63 -1.13 -5.85
C PHE A 156 23.76 -1.98 -6.40
N CYS A 157 24.15 -1.80 -7.65
CA CYS A 157 25.22 -2.59 -8.27
C CYS A 157 25.85 -1.87 -9.46
N ARG A 158 27.18 -1.90 -9.54
CA ARG A 158 27.94 -1.55 -10.75
C ARG A 158 27.90 -2.73 -11.73
N ASP A 159 27.86 -2.44 -13.01
CA ASP A 159 28.11 -3.48 -14.00
C ASP A 159 29.61 -3.80 -14.11
N THR A 160 29.91 -5.03 -14.55
CA THR A 160 31.26 -5.52 -14.67
C THR A 160 31.99 -4.95 -15.90
N ALA A 161 31.28 -4.41 -16.88
CA ALA A 161 31.80 -4.00 -18.17
C ALA A 161 32.14 -2.49 -18.24
N SER A 162 31.38 -1.63 -17.51
CA SER A 162 31.60 -0.19 -17.61
C SER A 162 32.58 0.34 -16.59
N GLN A 163 33.59 1.05 -17.11
CA GLN A 163 34.44 1.88 -16.27
C GLN A 163 33.74 3.23 -16.04
N LYS A 164 33.44 3.54 -14.78
CA LYS A 164 32.89 4.85 -14.38
C LYS A 164 34.02 5.69 -13.74
N PRO A 165 34.78 6.46 -14.52
CA PRO A 165 36.04 7.08 -14.04
C PRO A 165 35.78 8.11 -12.91
N ASN A 166 34.57 8.66 -12.81
CA ASN A 166 34.21 9.64 -11.78
C ASN A 166 33.42 9.04 -10.60
N ALA A 167 33.19 7.73 -10.58
CA ALA A 167 32.51 7.10 -9.45
C ALA A 167 33.48 6.90 -8.28
N LEU A 168 33.01 7.18 -7.07
CA LEU A 168 33.78 6.91 -5.85
C LEU A 168 34.00 5.40 -5.66
N PRO A 169 35.03 4.98 -4.90
CA PRO A 169 35.15 3.58 -4.50
C PRO A 169 33.87 3.05 -3.88
N TRP A 170 33.51 1.78 -4.16
CA TRP A 170 32.32 1.19 -3.55
C TRP A 170 32.54 1.04 -2.04
N PRO A 171 31.68 1.66 -1.17
CA PRO A 171 31.92 1.72 0.26
C PRO A 171 31.61 0.39 0.95
N ALA A 172 32.08 0.23 2.17
CA ALA A 172 31.65 -0.84 3.06
C ALA A 172 30.19 -0.63 3.54
N ALA A 173 29.56 -1.67 4.08
CA ALA A 173 28.16 -1.62 4.53
C ALA A 173 27.92 -0.63 5.69
N GLU A 174 28.94 -0.40 6.50
CA GLU A 174 28.94 0.50 7.64
C GLU A 174 29.22 1.96 7.30
N ASP A 175 29.72 2.24 6.11
CA ASP A 175 30.09 3.60 5.71
C ASP A 175 28.83 4.44 5.47
N ALA A 176 28.76 5.60 6.12
CA ALA A 176 27.72 6.59 5.87
C ALA A 176 27.90 7.22 4.48
N VAL A 177 26.80 7.64 3.87
CA VAL A 177 26.78 8.20 2.52
C VAL A 177 26.10 9.56 2.50
N THR A 178 26.39 10.37 1.47
CA THR A 178 25.79 11.69 1.26
C THR A 178 25.08 11.78 -0.10
N ASN A 179 24.26 12.83 -0.30
CA ASN A 179 23.56 13.05 -1.58
C ASN A 179 24.48 13.59 -2.70
N ASN A 180 25.72 13.96 -2.38
CA ASN A 180 26.69 14.45 -3.37
C ASN A 180 27.63 13.34 -3.91
N GLU A 181 27.49 12.13 -3.39
CA GLU A 181 28.34 10.99 -3.70
C GLU A 181 27.72 10.10 -4.76
N HIS A 182 28.43 9.86 -5.84
CA HIS A 182 28.06 8.94 -6.91
C HIS A 182 28.91 7.68 -6.83
N TYR A 183 28.26 6.54 -6.59
CA TYR A 183 28.95 5.26 -6.49
C TYR A 183 28.87 4.43 -7.77
N GLY A 184 28.09 4.89 -8.77
CA GLY A 184 28.11 4.37 -10.13
C GLY A 184 27.37 3.06 -10.33
N GLY A 185 26.36 2.78 -9.55
CA GLY A 185 25.38 1.73 -9.87
C GLY A 185 24.66 2.02 -11.18
N THR A 186 24.32 0.98 -11.95
CA THR A 186 23.79 1.09 -13.31
C THR A 186 22.61 0.14 -13.56
N LEU A 187 21.85 0.40 -14.64
CA LEU A 187 20.81 -0.52 -15.11
C LEU A 187 21.39 -1.89 -15.48
N ARG A 188 22.59 -1.93 -16.08
CA ARG A 188 23.30 -3.20 -16.37
C ARG A 188 23.70 -3.93 -15.10
N GLY A 189 24.16 -3.21 -14.07
CA GLY A 189 24.43 -3.80 -12.77
C GLY A 189 23.18 -4.43 -12.14
N ILE A 190 22.00 -3.81 -12.32
CA ILE A 190 20.73 -4.42 -11.89
C ILE A 190 20.44 -5.69 -12.69
N ILE A 191 20.65 -5.68 -14.03
CA ILE A 191 20.47 -6.87 -14.89
C ILE A 191 21.36 -8.03 -14.40
N GLU A 192 22.62 -7.78 -14.06
CA GLU A 192 23.54 -8.80 -13.55
C GLU A 192 23.10 -9.43 -12.21
N LYS A 193 22.19 -8.76 -11.47
CA LYS A 193 21.68 -9.23 -10.18
C LYS A 193 20.22 -9.75 -10.24
N LEU A 194 19.61 -9.85 -11.43
CA LEU A 194 18.23 -10.36 -11.56
C LEU A 194 18.08 -11.80 -11.09
N ASP A 195 19.08 -12.66 -11.28
CA ASP A 195 19.05 -14.04 -10.79
C ASP A 195 19.06 -14.09 -9.25
N TYR A 196 19.83 -13.21 -8.59
CA TYR A 196 19.80 -13.06 -7.13
C TYR A 196 18.40 -12.67 -6.64
N LEU A 197 17.73 -11.75 -7.32
CA LEU A 197 16.37 -11.31 -6.97
C LEU A 197 15.33 -12.41 -7.23
N ALA A 198 15.47 -13.15 -8.32
CA ALA A 198 14.62 -14.31 -8.61
C ALA A 198 14.79 -15.42 -7.55
N ASP A 199 16.02 -15.68 -7.12
CA ASP A 199 16.34 -16.63 -6.04
C ASP A 199 15.77 -16.23 -4.68
N LEU A 200 15.55 -14.94 -4.45
CA LEU A 200 14.81 -14.42 -3.30
C LEU A 200 13.28 -14.56 -3.45
N ASN A 201 12.78 -15.05 -4.59
CA ASN A 201 11.36 -15.06 -4.97
C ASN A 201 10.74 -13.66 -5.11
N ILE A 202 11.52 -12.65 -5.48
CA ILE A 202 11.04 -11.32 -5.84
C ILE A 202 10.28 -11.41 -7.16
N THR A 203 9.10 -10.77 -7.22
CA THR A 203 8.24 -10.79 -8.41
C THR A 203 7.87 -9.40 -8.93
N GLY A 204 8.40 -8.35 -8.28
CA GLY A 204 8.28 -6.97 -8.75
C GLY A 204 9.48 -6.12 -8.39
N LEU A 205 9.94 -5.29 -9.33
CA LEU A 205 10.95 -4.27 -9.11
C LEU A 205 10.30 -2.90 -9.10
N TYR A 206 10.62 -2.11 -8.10
CA TYR A 206 10.37 -0.67 -8.08
C TYR A 206 11.72 0.05 -8.17
N LEU A 207 11.94 0.77 -9.25
CA LEU A 207 13.14 1.58 -9.47
C LEU A 207 12.87 3.03 -9.04
N ASN A 208 13.68 3.57 -8.14
CA ASN A 208 13.74 5.02 -7.93
C ASN A 208 14.07 5.72 -9.25
N PRO A 209 13.86 7.04 -9.41
CA PRO A 209 13.90 7.70 -10.71
C PRO A 209 15.18 7.39 -11.50
N VAL A 210 15.02 7.15 -12.79
CA VAL A 210 16.12 6.80 -13.72
C VAL A 210 16.34 7.83 -14.82
N ASN A 211 15.48 8.85 -14.89
CA ASN A 211 15.55 9.89 -15.91
C ASN A 211 16.67 10.90 -15.64
N ALA A 212 17.08 11.60 -16.70
CA ALA A 212 18.19 12.56 -16.63
C ALA A 212 17.93 13.65 -15.58
N SER A 213 18.92 13.85 -14.69
CA SER A 213 18.84 14.75 -13.55
C SER A 213 20.26 15.00 -13.01
N PRO A 214 20.56 16.20 -12.48
CA PRO A 214 21.87 16.51 -11.93
C PRO A 214 22.19 15.80 -10.61
N SER A 215 21.19 15.48 -9.80
CA SER A 215 21.40 14.83 -8.49
C SER A 215 21.53 13.32 -8.59
N VAL A 216 22.05 12.70 -7.53
CA VAL A 216 22.14 11.23 -7.42
C VAL A 216 20.76 10.59 -7.25
N HIS A 217 19.82 11.28 -6.59
CA HIS A 217 18.47 10.77 -6.31
C HIS A 217 17.50 10.91 -7.49
N LYS A 218 17.81 11.76 -8.48
CA LYS A 218 17.03 11.99 -9.71
C LYS A 218 15.62 12.58 -9.54
N TYR A 219 15.23 13.02 -8.33
CA TYR A 219 13.94 13.69 -8.10
C TYR A 219 13.89 15.11 -8.65
N ASP A 220 15.00 15.72 -9.02
CA ASP A 220 15.11 16.98 -9.75
C ASP A 220 15.24 16.73 -11.27
N THR A 221 14.25 16.05 -11.85
CA THR A 221 14.24 15.61 -13.24
C THR A 221 14.40 16.77 -14.22
N SER A 222 15.41 16.71 -15.07
CA SER A 222 15.68 17.71 -16.12
C SER A 222 15.24 17.28 -17.52
N ASP A 223 15.06 15.97 -17.75
CA ASP A 223 14.51 15.41 -18.98
C ASP A 223 13.78 14.10 -18.69
N TYR A 224 12.46 14.07 -18.96
CA TYR A 224 11.61 12.92 -18.68
C TYR A 224 11.68 11.82 -19.74
N LEU A 225 12.22 12.11 -20.93
CA LEU A 225 12.26 11.15 -22.04
C LEU A 225 13.58 10.39 -22.12
N ASN A 226 14.66 10.97 -21.59
CA ASN A 226 15.98 10.36 -21.63
C ASN A 226 16.34 9.72 -20.30
N ILE A 227 16.95 8.54 -20.37
CA ILE A 227 17.58 7.88 -19.21
C ILE A 227 18.84 8.64 -18.86
N ASP A 228 19.13 8.77 -17.56
CA ASP A 228 20.36 9.41 -17.10
C ASP A 228 21.60 8.64 -17.58
N PRO A 229 22.56 9.31 -18.26
CA PRO A 229 23.77 8.65 -18.74
C PRO A 229 24.62 7.98 -17.64
N ALA A 230 24.45 8.42 -16.39
CA ALA A 230 25.10 7.75 -15.26
C ALA A 230 24.55 6.34 -15.02
N PHE A 231 23.29 6.08 -15.36
CA PHE A 231 22.68 4.77 -15.17
C PHE A 231 22.72 3.88 -16.41
N GLY A 232 22.88 4.45 -17.60
CA GLY A 232 22.92 3.70 -18.86
C GLY A 232 22.10 4.35 -19.97
N THR A 233 21.51 3.54 -20.81
CA THR A 233 20.75 3.97 -22.00
C THR A 233 19.31 3.48 -21.97
N ALA A 234 18.47 4.00 -22.88
CA ALA A 234 17.13 3.48 -23.10
C ALA A 234 17.12 1.99 -23.48
N GLU A 235 18.14 1.52 -24.21
CA GLU A 235 18.29 0.10 -24.57
C GLU A 235 18.62 -0.76 -23.33
N ASP A 236 19.42 -0.23 -22.39
CA ASP A 236 19.69 -0.92 -21.14
C ASP A 236 18.42 -1.07 -20.30
N LEU A 237 17.53 -0.05 -20.26
CA LEU A 237 16.24 -0.16 -19.59
C LEU A 237 15.31 -1.16 -20.29
N CYS A 238 15.23 -1.14 -21.62
CA CYS A 238 14.48 -2.15 -22.38
C CYS A 238 14.97 -3.57 -22.05
N THR A 239 16.29 -3.75 -22.01
CA THR A 239 16.92 -5.03 -21.68
C THR A 239 16.61 -5.46 -20.26
N LEU A 240 16.67 -4.53 -19.29
CA LEU A 240 16.33 -4.79 -17.90
C LEU A 240 14.89 -5.29 -17.77
N VAL A 241 13.93 -4.58 -18.38
CA VAL A 241 12.50 -4.97 -18.30
C VAL A 241 12.27 -6.33 -18.96
N LYS A 242 12.85 -6.57 -20.13
CA LYS A 242 12.74 -7.84 -20.83
C LYS A 242 13.31 -9.02 -20.01
N GLU A 243 14.49 -8.85 -19.43
CA GLU A 243 15.16 -9.86 -18.62
C GLU A 243 14.44 -10.10 -17.27
N ALA A 244 13.85 -9.03 -16.69
CA ALA A 244 12.98 -9.13 -15.52
C ALA A 244 11.71 -9.94 -15.86
N HIS A 245 11.03 -9.61 -16.96
CA HIS A 245 9.84 -10.35 -17.41
C HIS A 245 10.13 -11.82 -17.70
N ALA A 246 11.29 -12.14 -18.27
CA ALA A 246 11.71 -13.52 -18.51
C ALA A 246 11.83 -14.35 -17.21
N ARG A 247 12.02 -13.68 -16.07
CA ARG A 247 12.07 -14.27 -14.71
C ARG A 247 10.76 -14.13 -13.94
N GLY A 248 9.68 -13.65 -14.59
CA GLY A 248 8.39 -13.41 -13.94
C GLY A 248 8.37 -12.18 -13.02
N ILE A 249 9.31 -11.26 -13.18
CA ILE A 249 9.44 -10.05 -12.37
C ILE A 249 8.85 -8.85 -13.13
N ARG A 250 7.85 -8.20 -12.55
CA ARG A 250 7.24 -6.96 -13.05
C ARG A 250 8.12 -5.74 -12.75
N VAL A 251 8.03 -4.69 -13.56
CA VAL A 251 8.85 -3.49 -13.39
C VAL A 251 7.98 -2.23 -13.29
N MET A 252 8.19 -1.46 -12.21
CA MET A 252 7.55 -0.18 -11.94
C MET A 252 8.61 0.92 -11.89
N LEU A 253 8.38 2.02 -12.61
CA LEU A 253 9.21 3.22 -12.58
C LEU A 253 8.61 4.28 -11.66
N ASP A 254 9.45 5.25 -11.29
CA ASP A 254 9.07 6.43 -10.52
C ASP A 254 8.73 7.61 -11.45
N GLY A 255 7.54 8.18 -11.29
CA GLY A 255 7.04 9.33 -12.06
C GLY A 255 7.07 10.60 -11.21
N VAL A 256 8.08 11.43 -11.40
CA VAL A 256 8.26 12.71 -10.68
C VAL A 256 7.51 13.81 -11.43
N PHE A 257 6.20 13.91 -11.24
CA PHE A 257 5.32 14.80 -12.01
C PHE A 257 4.78 15.99 -11.22
N ASN A 258 5.04 16.03 -9.91
CA ASN A 258 4.67 17.18 -9.08
C ASN A 258 5.55 18.40 -9.36
N HIS A 259 6.82 18.19 -9.65
CA HIS A 259 7.85 19.21 -9.88
C HIS A 259 8.86 18.70 -10.91
N CYS A 260 9.69 19.58 -11.40
CA CYS A 260 10.85 19.21 -12.21
C CYS A 260 12.13 19.75 -11.55
N GLY A 261 13.27 19.45 -12.14
CA GLY A 261 14.55 20.04 -11.76
C GLY A 261 14.72 21.48 -12.31
N TRP A 262 15.62 22.23 -11.70
CA TRP A 262 16.00 23.58 -12.17
C TRP A 262 16.42 23.58 -13.64
N ASP A 263 17.18 22.58 -14.05
CA ASP A 263 17.74 22.47 -15.41
C ASP A 263 16.75 21.96 -16.46
N PHE A 264 15.47 21.77 -16.10
CA PHE A 264 14.44 21.41 -17.07
C PHE A 264 14.29 22.50 -18.12
N ALA A 265 14.46 22.16 -19.41
CA ALA A 265 14.57 23.10 -20.50
C ALA A 265 13.39 24.10 -20.58
N LEU A 266 12.15 23.61 -20.33
CA LEU A 266 10.94 24.43 -20.38
C LEU A 266 10.86 25.39 -19.19
N TRP A 267 11.35 24.99 -18.01
CA TRP A 267 11.52 25.89 -16.88
C TRP A 267 12.58 26.97 -17.14
N GLN A 268 13.70 26.58 -17.76
CA GLN A 268 14.75 27.52 -18.12
C GLN A 268 14.28 28.56 -19.17
N ASP A 269 13.33 28.19 -20.01
CA ASP A 269 12.67 29.16 -20.91
C ASP A 269 11.86 30.18 -20.13
N VAL A 270 11.07 29.75 -19.12
CA VAL A 270 10.33 30.65 -18.23
C VAL A 270 11.27 31.55 -17.43
N VAL A 271 12.38 31.05 -16.92
CA VAL A 271 13.38 31.84 -16.20
C VAL A 271 13.91 32.97 -17.05
N ARG A 272 14.20 32.73 -18.34
CA ARG A 272 14.74 33.72 -19.28
C ARG A 272 13.70 34.70 -19.80
N ASN A 273 12.51 34.20 -20.17
CA ASN A 273 11.53 34.94 -20.98
C ASN A 273 10.30 35.39 -20.16
N GLY A 274 10.14 34.94 -18.91
CA GLY A 274 9.01 35.26 -18.05
C GLY A 274 7.67 35.04 -18.73
N THR A 275 6.79 36.02 -18.66
CA THR A 275 5.44 35.95 -19.24
C THR A 275 5.41 35.85 -20.78
N SER A 276 6.54 36.05 -21.46
CA SER A 276 6.67 35.86 -22.92
C SER A 276 6.98 34.40 -23.28
N SER A 277 7.28 33.57 -22.29
CA SER A 277 7.48 32.13 -22.52
C SER A 277 6.15 31.42 -22.78
N PRO A 278 6.05 30.56 -23.81
CA PRO A 278 4.86 29.75 -24.04
C PRO A 278 4.62 28.72 -22.90
N TYR A 279 5.60 28.52 -22.04
CA TYR A 279 5.56 27.59 -20.90
C TYR A 279 5.29 28.25 -19.57
N PHE A 280 5.00 29.56 -19.53
CA PHE A 280 4.83 30.31 -18.27
C PHE A 280 3.74 29.68 -17.39
N ASP A 281 2.59 29.32 -17.98
CA ASP A 281 1.46 28.70 -17.27
C ASP A 281 1.64 27.19 -17.01
N TRP A 282 2.76 26.61 -17.46
CA TRP A 282 3.13 25.22 -17.10
C TRP A 282 3.57 25.08 -15.65
N PHE A 283 3.92 26.21 -15.04
CA PHE A 283 4.36 26.31 -13.67
C PHE A 283 3.44 27.25 -12.88
N ILE A 284 3.52 27.18 -11.56
CA ILE A 284 2.73 28.06 -10.69
C ILE A 284 3.60 29.25 -10.29
N VAL A 285 3.68 30.24 -11.17
CA VAL A 285 4.47 31.47 -11.01
C VAL A 285 3.56 32.61 -10.60
N LYS A 286 3.97 33.40 -9.59
CA LYS A 286 3.27 34.61 -9.10
C LYS A 286 4.01 35.90 -9.40
N GLU A 287 5.33 35.86 -9.34
CA GLU A 287 6.18 37.02 -9.59
C GLU A 287 7.37 36.65 -10.46
N TRP A 288 7.75 37.53 -11.38
CA TRP A 288 8.92 37.43 -12.23
C TRP A 288 9.55 38.83 -12.42
N PRO A 289 10.88 39.00 -12.49
CA PRO A 289 11.92 37.97 -12.50
C PRO A 289 12.19 37.35 -11.13
N PHE A 290 12.82 36.17 -11.15
CA PHE A 290 13.23 35.48 -9.92
C PHE A 290 14.54 36.08 -9.40
N GLU A 291 14.70 36.09 -8.06
CA GLU A 291 15.98 36.37 -7.45
C GLU A 291 16.93 35.17 -7.63
N THR A 292 18.07 35.43 -8.24
CA THR A 292 19.13 34.45 -8.41
C THR A 292 20.38 34.89 -7.66
N VAL A 293 21.06 33.93 -7.03
CA VAL A 293 22.37 34.16 -6.39
C VAL A 293 23.41 33.43 -7.21
N ALA A 294 24.51 34.10 -7.57
CA ALA A 294 25.68 33.46 -8.12
C ALA A 294 26.32 32.60 -7.01
N GLU A 295 26.38 31.28 -7.17
CA GLU A 295 27.16 30.44 -6.27
C GLU A 295 28.66 30.66 -6.54
N PRO A 296 29.45 31.07 -5.52
CA PRO A 296 30.83 31.47 -5.73
C PRO A 296 31.80 30.34 -6.11
N GLU A 297 31.45 29.05 -5.88
CA GLU A 297 32.40 27.92 -5.96
C GLU A 297 31.80 26.59 -6.39
N CYS A 298 30.93 26.55 -7.39
CA CYS A 298 30.47 25.26 -7.91
C CYS A 298 31.27 24.86 -9.15
N GLU A 299 31.96 23.72 -9.08
CA GLU A 299 32.74 23.17 -10.21
C GLU A 299 31.89 22.78 -11.43
N ASN A 300 30.55 22.72 -11.27
CA ASN A 300 29.60 22.49 -12.36
C ASN A 300 29.07 23.81 -12.93
N ALA A 301 29.46 24.14 -14.15
CA ALA A 301 29.05 25.36 -14.86
C ALA A 301 27.51 25.55 -14.99
N ALA A 302 26.71 24.49 -14.83
CA ALA A 302 25.25 24.50 -14.86
C ALA A 302 24.59 25.17 -13.63
N ARG A 303 25.30 25.30 -12.51
CA ARG A 303 24.77 25.86 -11.25
C ARG A 303 25.09 27.33 -11.00
N ARG A 304 25.57 28.05 -12.00
CA ARG A 304 26.03 29.44 -11.83
C ARG A 304 24.95 30.48 -11.51
N ASN A 305 23.66 30.13 -11.60
CA ASN A 305 22.55 31.02 -11.29
C ASN A 305 21.45 30.25 -10.57
N VAL A 306 21.74 29.71 -9.40
CA VAL A 306 20.74 29.05 -8.56
C VAL A 306 19.86 30.12 -7.91
N PRO A 307 18.53 29.93 -7.80
CA PRO A 307 17.66 30.85 -7.09
C PRO A 307 18.13 31.08 -5.67
N SER A 308 17.94 32.29 -5.15
CA SER A 308 18.12 32.52 -3.72
C SER A 308 17.15 31.63 -2.96
N GLY A 309 17.57 31.00 -1.85
CA GLY A 309 16.72 30.13 -1.01
C GLY A 309 15.47 30.81 -0.43
N THR A 310 15.03 31.92 -1.00
CA THR A 310 13.87 32.72 -0.63
C THR A 310 12.74 32.68 -1.65
N ASN A 311 12.99 32.27 -2.91
CA ASN A 311 11.96 32.35 -3.96
C ASN A 311 10.72 31.48 -3.65
N GLY A 312 10.89 30.22 -3.28
CA GLY A 312 9.80 29.34 -2.89
C GLY A 312 9.09 29.80 -1.62
N LYS A 313 9.84 30.24 -0.61
CA LYS A 313 9.28 30.76 0.66
C LYS A 313 8.62 32.12 0.50
N SER A 314 9.16 33.01 -0.36
CA SER A 314 8.54 34.29 -0.68
C SER A 314 7.28 34.17 -1.53
N GLY A 315 7.02 32.99 -2.11
CA GLY A 315 5.87 32.72 -2.94
C GLY A 315 5.97 33.25 -4.36
N ARG A 316 7.18 33.55 -4.86
CA ARG A 316 7.39 34.00 -6.26
C ARG A 316 7.00 32.93 -7.26
N TYR A 317 7.29 31.66 -6.95
CA TYR A 317 6.76 30.49 -7.62
C TYR A 317 6.61 29.33 -6.63
N SER A 318 5.73 28.40 -6.92
CA SER A 318 5.54 27.22 -6.10
C SER A 318 6.65 26.19 -6.37
N THR A 319 7.05 25.47 -5.33
CA THR A 319 8.12 24.46 -5.36
C THR A 319 7.70 23.24 -4.56
N PHE A 320 8.41 22.13 -4.74
CA PHE A 320 8.37 21.04 -3.78
C PHE A 320 9.08 21.46 -2.48
N ALA A 321 8.40 21.37 -1.34
CA ALA A 321 8.94 21.57 0.02
C ALA A 321 9.79 22.84 0.21
N TYR A 322 9.48 23.93 -0.52
CA TYR A 322 10.25 25.18 -0.56
C TYR A 322 11.68 25.05 -1.13
N VAL A 323 11.97 23.97 -1.86
CA VAL A 323 13.24 23.77 -2.54
C VAL A 323 13.24 24.56 -3.85
N ASP A 324 13.96 25.70 -3.91
CA ASP A 324 13.93 26.63 -5.05
C ASP A 324 14.34 25.97 -6.38
N THR A 325 15.16 24.93 -6.34
CA THR A 325 15.60 24.18 -7.52
C THR A 325 14.62 23.12 -8.01
N MET A 326 13.45 22.99 -7.35
CA MET A 326 12.39 22.05 -7.71
C MET A 326 11.05 22.76 -7.98
N PRO A 327 10.93 23.52 -9.09
CA PRO A 327 9.72 24.25 -9.45
C PRO A 327 8.55 23.32 -9.73
N LYS A 328 7.38 23.68 -9.17
CA LYS A 328 6.16 22.88 -9.26
C LYS A 328 5.52 22.98 -10.64
N LEU A 329 5.20 21.84 -11.23
CA LEU A 329 4.42 21.72 -12.46
C LEU A 329 2.93 21.98 -12.18
N ASN A 330 2.27 22.70 -13.09
CA ASN A 330 0.84 22.97 -13.05
C ASN A 330 0.06 21.80 -13.68
N THR A 331 -0.16 20.74 -12.94
CA THR A 331 -0.89 19.53 -13.41
C THR A 331 -2.39 19.76 -13.63
N ASN A 332 -2.90 21.02 -13.52
CA ASN A 332 -4.21 21.43 -14.01
C ASN A 332 -4.16 22.01 -15.43
N ASN A 333 -2.98 22.38 -15.92
CA ASN A 333 -2.82 22.91 -17.27
C ASN A 333 -2.94 21.76 -18.30
N PRO A 334 -3.86 21.85 -19.30
CA PRO A 334 -4.05 20.79 -20.29
C PRO A 334 -2.78 20.43 -21.06
N ALA A 335 -1.95 21.42 -21.42
CA ALA A 335 -0.71 21.17 -22.13
C ALA A 335 0.35 20.43 -21.30
N VAL A 336 0.40 20.69 -19.98
CA VAL A 336 1.22 19.92 -19.03
C VAL A 336 0.71 18.51 -18.93
N ILE A 337 -0.61 18.32 -18.82
CA ILE A 337 -1.24 17.01 -18.78
C ILE A 337 -0.88 16.22 -20.02
N ASP A 338 -1.09 16.79 -21.21
CA ASP A 338 -0.80 16.13 -22.49
C ASP A 338 0.70 15.76 -22.61
N TYR A 339 1.60 16.66 -22.19
CA TYR A 339 3.03 16.38 -22.16
C TYR A 339 3.37 15.17 -21.26
N LEU A 340 2.91 15.19 -20.02
CA LEU A 340 3.20 14.11 -19.06
C LEU A 340 2.55 12.78 -19.47
N LEU A 341 1.34 12.81 -20.04
CA LEU A 341 0.72 11.61 -20.59
C LEU A 341 1.52 11.02 -21.75
N ASN A 342 2.08 11.86 -22.63
CA ASN A 342 2.93 11.42 -23.72
C ASN A 342 4.26 10.83 -23.22
N VAL A 343 4.84 11.41 -22.16
CA VAL A 343 5.99 10.83 -21.46
C VAL A 343 5.68 9.41 -20.95
N CYS A 344 4.59 9.25 -20.21
CA CYS A 344 4.18 7.94 -19.67
C CYS A 344 3.86 6.94 -20.79
N GLU A 345 3.18 7.37 -21.85
CA GLU A 345 2.91 6.53 -23.00
C GLU A 345 4.21 6.07 -23.69
N THR A 346 5.19 6.97 -23.81
CA THR A 346 6.51 6.62 -24.35
C THR A 346 7.20 5.56 -23.49
N TRP A 347 7.17 5.70 -22.18
CA TRP A 347 7.76 4.70 -21.26
C TRP A 347 7.09 3.34 -21.39
N VAL A 348 5.74 3.30 -21.45
CA VAL A 348 5.01 2.04 -21.61
C VAL A 348 5.31 1.39 -22.97
N ARG A 349 5.28 2.15 -24.06
CA ARG A 349 5.50 1.62 -25.40
C ARG A 349 6.94 1.20 -25.67
N SER A 350 7.91 1.99 -25.15
CA SER A 350 9.33 1.76 -25.40
C SER A 350 9.95 0.75 -24.49
N TYR A 351 9.51 0.71 -23.22
CA TYR A 351 10.14 -0.11 -22.19
C TYR A 351 9.26 -1.25 -21.66
N ASP A 352 7.97 -1.29 -22.02
CA ASP A 352 6.99 -2.29 -21.57
C ASP A 352 6.85 -2.41 -20.04
N ILE A 353 7.00 -1.30 -19.32
CA ILE A 353 6.83 -1.27 -17.88
C ILE A 353 5.42 -1.67 -17.45
N ASP A 354 5.28 -2.17 -16.19
CA ASP A 354 4.04 -2.71 -15.65
C ASP A 354 3.32 -1.74 -14.70
N GLY A 355 4.00 -0.71 -14.25
CA GLY A 355 3.41 0.27 -13.34
C GLY A 355 4.21 1.56 -13.22
N LEU A 356 3.59 2.53 -12.57
CA LEU A 356 4.19 3.81 -12.17
C LEU A 356 3.91 4.07 -10.70
N ARG A 357 4.93 4.45 -9.96
CA ARG A 357 4.78 5.12 -8.67
C ARG A 357 4.80 6.62 -8.93
N LEU A 358 3.80 7.33 -8.46
CA LEU A 358 3.71 8.79 -8.59
C LEU A 358 4.27 9.44 -7.33
N ASP A 359 5.37 10.16 -7.50
CA ASP A 359 6.00 10.96 -6.47
C ASP A 359 5.08 12.10 -6.03
N VAL A 360 5.01 12.35 -4.71
CA VAL A 360 4.16 13.42 -4.11
C VAL A 360 2.74 13.43 -4.69
N ALA A 361 2.12 12.27 -4.83
CA ALA A 361 0.85 12.10 -5.53
C ALA A 361 -0.31 12.93 -4.93
N ASN A 362 -0.24 13.27 -3.64
CA ASN A 362 -1.23 14.12 -2.97
C ASN A 362 -1.24 15.57 -3.48
N GLU A 363 -0.22 16.00 -4.19
CA GLU A 363 -0.13 17.34 -4.78
C GLU A 363 -0.39 17.40 -6.29
N LEU A 364 -0.62 16.24 -6.92
CA LEU A 364 -1.06 16.14 -8.31
C LEU A 364 -2.55 16.45 -8.44
N SER A 365 -2.97 17.02 -9.57
CA SER A 365 -4.39 17.27 -9.78
C SER A 365 -5.16 15.96 -10.00
N HIS A 366 -6.37 15.85 -9.46
CA HIS A 366 -7.27 14.74 -9.71
C HIS A 366 -7.59 14.58 -11.20
N THR A 367 -7.62 15.69 -11.96
CA THR A 367 -7.82 15.67 -13.41
C THR A 367 -6.69 14.94 -14.13
N PHE A 368 -5.44 15.24 -13.77
CA PHE A 368 -4.28 14.53 -14.29
C PHE A 368 -4.33 13.04 -13.94
N CYS A 369 -4.56 12.71 -12.66
CA CYS A 369 -4.61 11.32 -12.20
C CYS A 369 -5.67 10.50 -12.96
N ARG A 370 -6.89 11.07 -13.17
CA ARG A 370 -7.95 10.40 -13.96
C ARG A 370 -7.57 10.19 -15.42
N GLN A 371 -6.93 11.17 -16.05
CA GLN A 371 -6.51 11.04 -17.44
C GLN A 371 -5.36 10.05 -17.59
N LEU A 372 -4.40 10.06 -16.64
CA LEU A 372 -3.31 9.10 -16.60
C LEU A 372 -3.85 7.66 -16.43
N TYR A 373 -4.76 7.44 -15.48
CA TYR A 373 -5.38 6.14 -15.27
C TYR A 373 -6.00 5.61 -16.57
N ARG A 374 -6.82 6.40 -17.23
CA ARG A 374 -7.50 6.01 -18.48
C ARG A 374 -6.50 5.73 -19.60
N ARG A 375 -5.49 6.59 -19.77
CA ARG A 375 -4.48 6.45 -20.81
C ARG A 375 -3.65 5.19 -20.59
N MET A 376 -3.16 4.95 -19.39
CA MET A 376 -2.33 3.78 -19.08
C MET A 376 -3.12 2.47 -19.25
N ARG A 377 -4.36 2.43 -18.76
CA ARG A 377 -5.25 1.26 -18.91
C ARG A 377 -5.65 0.98 -20.36
N SER A 378 -5.69 1.98 -21.23
CA SER A 378 -5.91 1.80 -22.66
C SER A 378 -4.71 1.20 -23.38
N LEU A 379 -3.50 1.40 -22.87
CA LEU A 379 -2.26 0.86 -23.43
C LEU A 379 -1.97 -0.56 -22.89
N LYS A 380 -2.15 -0.75 -21.58
CA LYS A 380 -1.89 -2.00 -20.88
C LYS A 380 -2.98 -2.19 -19.83
N LYS A 381 -3.93 -3.11 -20.10
CA LYS A 381 -5.14 -3.31 -19.29
C LYS A 381 -4.84 -3.51 -17.78
N ASP A 382 -3.75 -4.19 -17.47
CA ASP A 382 -3.34 -4.54 -16.10
C ASP A 382 -2.21 -3.63 -15.58
N PHE A 383 -2.09 -2.41 -16.11
CA PHE A 383 -1.11 -1.43 -15.65
C PHE A 383 -1.40 -0.99 -14.22
N TYR A 384 -0.39 -0.89 -13.36
CA TYR A 384 -0.53 -0.53 -11.95
C TYR A 384 -0.12 0.93 -11.70
N LEU A 385 -1.01 1.70 -11.06
CA LEU A 385 -0.77 3.09 -10.65
C LEU A 385 -0.72 3.19 -9.13
N LEU A 386 0.48 3.39 -8.61
CA LEU A 386 0.78 3.57 -7.19
C LEU A 386 1.02 5.05 -6.89
N GLY A 387 0.40 5.60 -5.85
CA GLY A 387 0.68 6.95 -5.38
C GLY A 387 1.54 6.96 -4.11
N GLU A 388 2.43 7.92 -3.99
CA GLU A 388 3.03 8.25 -2.71
C GLU A 388 2.13 9.23 -1.97
N ILE A 389 1.42 8.74 -0.93
CA ILE A 389 0.60 9.55 -0.04
C ILE A 389 0.79 9.01 1.37
N TRP A 390 1.37 9.82 2.24
CA TRP A 390 1.76 9.43 3.61
C TRP A 390 0.61 9.35 4.61
N ARG A 391 -0.58 9.81 4.23
CA ARG A 391 -1.77 9.92 5.08
C ARG A 391 -2.95 9.19 4.45
N ASN A 392 -4.15 9.47 4.92
CA ASN A 392 -5.37 8.92 4.33
C ASN A 392 -5.49 9.34 2.85
N ALA A 393 -5.51 8.35 1.98
CA ALA A 393 -5.53 8.52 0.52
C ALA A 393 -6.90 8.19 -0.10
N LEU A 394 -7.95 8.02 0.70
CA LEU A 394 -9.27 7.64 0.22
C LEU A 394 -9.78 8.51 -0.96
N PRO A 395 -9.55 9.85 -1.02
CA PRO A 395 -9.97 10.66 -2.17
C PRO A 395 -9.43 10.21 -3.53
N TRP A 396 -8.26 9.61 -3.58
CA TRP A 396 -7.62 9.11 -4.81
C TRP A 396 -7.93 7.63 -5.11
N LEU A 397 -8.54 6.91 -4.15
CA LEU A 397 -8.73 5.45 -4.18
C LEU A 397 -10.21 5.05 -4.35
N ARG A 398 -11.03 5.96 -4.87
CA ARG A 398 -12.45 5.72 -5.17
C ARG A 398 -12.71 5.05 -6.52
N GLY A 399 -11.64 4.75 -7.25
CA GLY A 399 -11.67 4.23 -8.62
C GLY A 399 -11.36 5.30 -9.67
N GLY A 400 -10.64 4.91 -10.72
CA GLY A 400 -10.35 5.74 -11.89
C GLY A 400 -9.22 6.78 -11.72
N GLU A 401 -8.48 6.77 -10.61
CA GLU A 401 -7.31 7.65 -10.39
C GLU A 401 -6.06 6.84 -10.05
N LEU A 402 -5.97 6.33 -8.83
CA LEU A 402 -4.89 5.46 -8.39
C LEU A 402 -5.45 4.07 -8.05
N ASP A 403 -4.66 3.04 -8.29
CA ASP A 403 -5.00 1.68 -7.85
C ASP A 403 -4.69 1.48 -6.38
N SER A 404 -3.62 2.10 -5.89
CA SER A 404 -3.16 1.97 -4.52
C SER A 404 -2.18 3.07 -4.13
N VAL A 405 -1.71 3.01 -2.87
CA VAL A 405 -0.71 3.94 -2.32
C VAL A 405 0.36 3.20 -1.53
N MET A 406 1.52 3.85 -1.38
CA MET A 406 2.56 3.44 -0.42
C MET A 406 1.98 3.53 0.99
N ASN A 407 1.90 2.38 1.69
CA ASN A 407 1.15 2.25 2.94
C ASN A 407 1.99 2.69 4.16
N TYR A 408 2.40 3.96 4.18
CA TYR A 408 3.08 4.54 5.33
C TYR A 408 2.26 4.49 6.63
N PRO A 409 0.91 4.60 6.62
CA PRO A 409 0.12 4.36 7.81
C PRO A 409 0.37 2.99 8.45
N LEU A 410 0.54 1.93 7.65
CA LEU A 410 0.91 0.60 8.13
C LEU A 410 2.31 0.61 8.75
N ALA A 411 3.29 1.17 8.04
CA ALA A 411 4.66 1.29 8.55
C ALA A 411 4.69 2.00 9.92
N LEU A 412 3.90 3.06 10.08
CA LEU A 412 3.80 3.79 11.35
C LEU A 412 3.27 2.91 12.49
N CYS A 413 2.30 2.01 12.24
CA CYS A 413 1.82 1.06 13.25
C CYS A 413 2.96 0.15 13.73
N PHE A 414 3.76 -0.38 12.78
CA PHE A 414 4.93 -1.19 13.10
C PHE A 414 5.97 -0.40 13.88
N TRP A 415 6.36 0.77 13.39
CA TRP A 415 7.38 1.60 14.05
C TRP A 415 6.99 1.93 15.49
N LYS A 416 5.73 2.33 15.71
CA LYS A 416 5.21 2.64 17.02
C LYS A 416 5.26 1.43 17.96
N PHE A 417 4.75 0.27 17.52
CA PHE A 417 4.68 -0.93 18.35
C PHE A 417 6.06 -1.51 18.68
N PHE A 418 6.95 -1.61 17.68
CA PHE A 418 8.28 -2.18 17.91
C PHE A 418 9.25 -1.23 18.61
N TYR A 419 9.01 0.09 18.55
CA TYR A 419 9.75 1.08 19.31
C TYR A 419 9.28 1.15 20.77
N ASP A 420 7.99 1.32 20.99
CA ASP A 420 7.42 1.41 22.34
C ASP A 420 7.09 0.01 22.87
N LYS A 421 8.01 -0.51 23.68
CA LYS A 421 7.88 -1.85 24.28
C LYS A 421 6.76 -1.94 25.32
N THR A 422 6.11 -0.83 25.70
CA THR A 422 4.98 -0.80 26.63
C THR A 422 3.62 -0.98 25.97
N LEU A 423 3.54 -0.84 24.64
CA LEU A 423 2.28 -1.01 23.92
C LEU A 423 1.84 -2.48 23.89
N PRO A 424 0.59 -2.79 24.27
CA PRO A 424 0.05 -4.15 24.15
C PRO A 424 -0.22 -4.54 22.70
N ALA A 425 -0.20 -5.85 22.41
CA ALA A 425 -0.53 -6.39 21.10
C ALA A 425 -1.92 -5.96 20.62
N LEU A 426 -2.91 -5.89 21.54
CA LEU A 426 -4.27 -5.44 21.19
C LEU A 426 -4.29 -4.03 20.55
N THR A 427 -3.46 -3.10 21.03
CA THR A 427 -3.36 -1.76 20.45
C THR A 427 -2.81 -1.84 19.02
N PHE A 428 -1.78 -2.64 18.80
CA PHE A 428 -1.23 -2.87 17.46
C PHE A 428 -2.27 -3.51 16.51
N GLU A 429 -2.98 -4.54 16.97
CA GLU A 429 -4.04 -5.22 16.23
C GLU A 429 -5.15 -4.26 15.80
N GLN A 430 -5.58 -3.37 16.70
CA GLN A 430 -6.58 -2.35 16.43
C GLN A 430 -6.09 -1.31 15.43
N ASP A 431 -4.84 -0.84 15.56
CA ASP A 431 -4.21 0.09 14.64
C ASP A 431 -4.11 -0.53 13.22
N ILE A 432 -3.68 -1.80 13.11
CA ILE A 432 -3.64 -2.55 11.84
C ILE A 432 -5.04 -2.69 11.22
N ASN A 433 -6.05 -3.05 12.02
CA ASN A 433 -7.43 -3.13 11.55
C ASN A 433 -7.94 -1.78 11.02
N ALA A 434 -7.57 -0.67 11.69
CA ALA A 434 -7.95 0.67 11.24
C ALA A 434 -7.35 1.01 9.86
N VAL A 435 -6.09 0.60 9.60
CA VAL A 435 -5.45 0.79 8.30
C VAL A 435 -6.19 0.01 7.21
N PHE A 436 -6.47 -1.26 7.43
CA PHE A 436 -7.08 -2.13 6.40
C PHE A 436 -8.60 -1.95 6.23
N THR A 437 -9.26 -1.23 7.11
CA THR A 437 -10.67 -0.84 6.95
C THR A 437 -10.84 0.59 6.41
N ALA A 438 -9.75 1.34 6.21
CA ALA A 438 -9.78 2.71 5.72
C ALA A 438 -10.14 2.83 4.22
N TYR A 439 -10.00 1.74 3.46
CA TYR A 439 -10.18 1.72 2.00
C TYR A 439 -11.12 0.57 1.58
N PRO A 440 -11.70 0.63 0.36
CA PRO A 440 -12.37 -0.52 -0.23
C PRO A 440 -11.46 -1.76 -0.27
N GLU A 441 -12.04 -2.94 -0.06
CA GLU A 441 -11.28 -4.21 -0.02
C GLU A 441 -10.44 -4.48 -1.29
N PRO A 442 -10.90 -4.18 -2.52
CA PRO A 442 -10.07 -4.30 -3.71
C PRO A 442 -8.79 -3.44 -3.67
N VAL A 443 -8.84 -2.25 -3.05
CA VAL A 443 -7.65 -1.42 -2.81
C VAL A 443 -6.77 -2.05 -1.75
N THR A 444 -7.36 -2.54 -0.66
CA THR A 444 -6.65 -3.11 0.48
C THR A 444 -5.73 -4.26 0.08
N VAL A 445 -6.16 -5.12 -0.84
CA VAL A 445 -5.34 -6.24 -1.33
C VAL A 445 -4.21 -5.82 -2.26
N GLY A 446 -4.24 -4.60 -2.76
CA GLY A 446 -3.19 -4.01 -3.59
C GLY A 446 -2.31 -2.98 -2.89
N LEU A 447 -2.53 -2.68 -1.59
CA LEU A 447 -1.72 -1.70 -0.86
C LEU A 447 -0.24 -2.06 -0.88
N PHE A 448 0.60 -1.09 -1.22
CA PHE A 448 2.05 -1.26 -1.27
C PHE A 448 2.62 -1.12 0.15
N ASN A 449 2.79 -2.26 0.81
CA ASN A 449 3.20 -2.32 2.22
C ASN A 449 4.71 -2.30 2.36
N LEU A 450 5.24 -1.37 3.14
CA LEU A 450 6.68 -1.19 3.35
C LEU A 450 6.97 -0.99 4.83
N LEU A 451 8.22 -1.27 5.24
CA LEU A 451 8.73 -1.00 6.60
C LEU A 451 9.83 0.06 6.61
N ASP A 452 10.53 0.17 5.52
CA ASP A 452 11.55 1.19 5.23
C ASP A 452 11.56 1.53 3.74
N SER A 453 12.22 2.63 3.39
CA SER A 453 12.37 3.12 2.02
C SER A 453 13.60 4.02 1.91
N HIS A 454 13.81 4.60 0.73
CA HIS A 454 14.85 5.60 0.49
C HIS A 454 14.63 6.95 1.22
N ASP A 455 13.45 7.16 1.83
CA ASP A 455 13.07 8.38 2.57
C ASP A 455 13.03 8.19 4.08
N THR A 456 13.26 6.97 4.56
CA THR A 456 13.13 6.63 5.99
C THR A 456 14.36 5.90 6.50
N PRO A 457 14.68 5.99 7.80
CA PRO A 457 15.70 5.13 8.40
C PRO A 457 15.42 3.66 8.11
N ARG A 458 16.48 2.90 7.86
CA ARG A 458 16.39 1.46 7.62
C ARG A 458 15.83 0.72 8.82
N LEU A 459 15.07 -0.33 8.56
CA LEU A 459 14.39 -1.12 9.57
C LEU A 459 15.35 -1.65 10.64
N PHE A 460 16.51 -2.15 10.25
CA PHE A 460 17.54 -2.64 11.18
C PHE A 460 18.04 -1.55 12.13
N THR A 461 18.34 -0.36 11.62
CA THR A 461 18.74 0.80 12.43
C THR A 461 17.61 1.27 13.35
N ARG A 462 16.38 1.32 12.85
CA ARG A 462 15.20 1.72 13.63
C ARG A 462 14.94 0.79 14.83
N ASN A 463 15.28 -0.48 14.68
CA ASN A 463 15.18 -1.47 15.77
C ASN A 463 16.44 -1.56 16.65
N GLY A 464 17.37 -0.61 16.54
CA GLY A 464 18.62 -0.60 17.35
C GLY A 464 19.53 -1.79 17.12
N GLY A 465 19.49 -2.41 15.92
CA GLY A 465 20.25 -3.60 15.58
C GLY A 465 19.65 -4.93 16.05
N ASP A 466 18.41 -4.93 16.54
CA ASP A 466 17.71 -6.17 16.96
C ASP A 466 17.24 -6.97 15.73
N VAL A 467 18.02 -7.97 15.37
CA VAL A 467 17.76 -8.90 14.25
C VAL A 467 16.42 -9.63 14.43
N SER A 468 16.08 -10.03 15.65
CA SER A 468 14.84 -10.75 15.92
C SER A 468 13.61 -9.87 15.67
N ALA A 469 13.66 -8.61 16.09
CA ALA A 469 12.59 -7.64 15.82
C ALA A 469 12.42 -7.37 14.33
N VAL A 470 13.50 -7.34 13.54
CA VAL A 470 13.42 -7.20 12.08
C VAL A 470 12.67 -8.37 11.46
N TRP A 471 13.03 -9.61 11.82
CA TRP A 471 12.38 -10.79 11.25
C TRP A 471 10.93 -10.96 11.70
N GLN A 472 10.58 -10.58 12.92
CA GLN A 472 9.19 -10.53 13.37
C GLN A 472 8.36 -9.56 12.51
N GLN A 473 8.91 -8.40 12.20
CA GLN A 473 8.24 -7.41 11.36
C GLN A 473 8.06 -7.90 9.92
N TYR A 474 9.07 -8.56 9.33
CA TYR A 474 8.92 -9.16 8.00
C TYR A 474 7.95 -10.34 7.98
N ALA A 475 7.93 -11.18 9.01
CA ALA A 475 6.95 -12.25 9.14
C ALA A 475 5.51 -11.71 9.14
N LEU A 476 5.25 -10.63 9.89
CA LEU A 476 3.96 -9.94 9.88
C LEU A 476 3.67 -9.26 8.53
N LEU A 477 4.60 -8.46 7.99
CA LEU A 477 4.42 -7.74 6.74
C LEU A 477 4.01 -8.67 5.60
N LEU A 478 4.72 -9.80 5.48
CA LEU A 478 4.48 -10.81 4.44
C LEU A 478 3.18 -11.60 4.67
N SER A 479 2.61 -11.55 5.88
CA SER A 479 1.32 -12.20 6.21
C SER A 479 0.11 -11.28 6.00
N LEU A 480 0.28 -9.97 6.11
CA LEU A 480 -0.83 -9.03 6.03
C LEU A 480 -1.35 -8.86 4.59
N PRO A 481 -2.63 -8.43 4.42
CA PRO A 481 -3.16 -8.06 3.10
C PRO A 481 -2.33 -6.97 2.44
N GLY A 482 -2.29 -6.96 1.11
CA GLY A 482 -1.53 -6.01 0.32
C GLY A 482 -0.34 -6.64 -0.37
N SER A 483 0.48 -5.82 -1.00
CA SER A 483 1.65 -6.18 -1.80
C SER A 483 2.91 -5.69 -1.06
N PRO A 484 3.66 -6.56 -0.40
CA PRO A 484 4.80 -6.17 0.42
C PRO A 484 5.98 -5.69 -0.44
N CYS A 485 6.71 -4.70 0.06
CA CYS A 485 7.95 -4.19 -0.52
C CYS A 485 9.12 -4.36 0.44
N ILE A 486 10.22 -4.84 -0.11
CA ILE A 486 11.51 -4.93 0.55
C ILE A 486 12.41 -3.85 -0.04
N TYR A 487 12.93 -2.96 0.78
CA TYR A 487 13.92 -1.98 0.35
C TYR A 487 15.27 -2.68 0.20
N TYR A 488 16.00 -2.45 -0.89
CA TYR A 488 17.27 -3.15 -1.16
C TYR A 488 18.21 -3.12 0.05
N GLY A 489 18.84 -4.24 0.35
CA GLY A 489 19.75 -4.38 1.49
C GLY A 489 19.06 -4.70 2.82
N SER A 490 17.74 -4.67 2.91
CA SER A 490 17.03 -5.04 4.15
C SER A 490 17.11 -6.55 4.42
N GLU A 491 17.25 -7.36 3.38
CA GLU A 491 17.50 -8.81 3.47
C GLU A 491 18.88 -9.17 4.02
N VAL A 492 19.80 -8.22 3.98
CA VAL A 492 21.14 -8.34 4.56
C VAL A 492 21.32 -7.48 5.83
N LEU A 493 20.22 -6.98 6.38
CA LEU A 493 20.20 -6.16 7.60
C LEU A 493 21.07 -4.89 7.47
N LEU A 494 21.09 -4.28 6.28
CA LEU A 494 21.85 -3.07 6.03
C LEU A 494 21.39 -1.94 6.95
N ALA A 495 22.33 -1.31 7.64
CA ALA A 495 22.08 -0.16 8.51
C ALA A 495 21.99 1.14 7.69
N GLY A 496 21.38 2.17 8.28
CA GLY A 496 21.32 3.52 7.74
C GLY A 496 20.30 4.37 8.49
N GLY A 497 20.66 5.61 8.80
CA GLY A 497 19.84 6.58 9.49
C GLY A 497 18.84 7.28 8.57
N ASN A 498 18.55 8.55 8.85
CA ASN A 498 17.73 9.37 7.96
C ASN A 498 18.40 9.56 6.59
N ASP A 499 17.59 9.94 5.58
CA ASP A 499 18.11 10.38 4.29
C ASP A 499 19.24 11.41 4.46
N PRO A 500 20.39 11.24 3.79
CA PRO A 500 20.73 10.22 2.77
C PRO A 500 21.31 8.90 3.30
N ASP A 501 21.59 8.77 4.59
CA ASP A 501 22.32 7.60 5.15
C ASP A 501 21.54 6.27 4.97
N CYS A 502 20.23 6.30 4.84
CA CYS A 502 19.43 5.12 4.48
C CYS A 502 19.73 4.56 3.07
N ARG A 503 20.47 5.33 2.23
CA ARG A 503 20.82 4.99 0.83
C ARG A 503 22.23 4.42 0.71
N ARG A 504 22.72 3.69 1.73
CA ARG A 504 24.03 3.01 1.70
C ARG A 504 24.09 1.98 0.59
N CYS A 505 25.31 1.71 0.12
CA CYS A 505 25.55 0.78 -0.98
C CYS A 505 25.33 -0.68 -0.57
N MET A 506 24.86 -1.49 -1.52
CA MET A 506 24.68 -2.93 -1.33
C MET A 506 26.05 -3.62 -1.12
N PRO A 507 26.24 -4.44 -0.06
CA PRO A 507 27.53 -5.03 0.28
C PRO A 507 27.82 -6.31 -0.53
N TRP A 508 27.88 -6.22 -1.87
CA TRP A 508 28.01 -7.38 -2.76
C TRP A 508 29.22 -8.25 -2.45
N GLN A 509 30.38 -7.66 -2.15
CA GLN A 509 31.59 -8.42 -1.84
C GLN A 509 31.41 -9.30 -0.59
N ALA A 510 30.77 -8.76 0.46
CA ALA A 510 30.49 -9.52 1.68
C ALA A 510 29.42 -10.60 1.43
N LEU A 511 28.44 -10.30 0.58
CA LEU A 511 27.43 -11.27 0.13
C LEU A 511 28.04 -12.45 -0.60
N GLU A 512 28.92 -12.20 -1.55
CA GLU A 512 29.64 -13.22 -2.33
C GLU A 512 30.58 -14.07 -1.44
N ALA A 513 31.08 -13.48 -0.36
CA ALA A 513 31.84 -14.18 0.68
C ALA A 513 30.96 -14.98 1.66
N GLY A 514 29.63 -14.95 1.52
CA GLY A 514 28.67 -15.72 2.35
C GLY A 514 28.33 -15.08 3.70
N ALA A 515 28.68 -13.81 3.94
CA ALA A 515 28.50 -13.15 5.23
C ALA A 515 27.02 -13.07 5.70
N TYR A 516 26.05 -13.07 4.79
CA TYR A 516 24.62 -12.87 5.08
C TYR A 516 23.75 -14.08 4.76
N SER A 517 24.33 -15.27 4.68
CA SER A 517 23.63 -16.50 4.21
C SER A 517 22.39 -16.83 5.03
N GLU A 518 22.44 -16.69 6.35
CA GLU A 518 21.29 -16.97 7.25
C GLU A 518 20.17 -15.95 7.05
N SER A 519 20.51 -14.67 6.95
CA SER A 519 19.53 -13.59 6.72
C SER A 519 18.82 -13.74 5.38
N ILE A 520 19.56 -14.03 4.31
CA ILE A 520 19.02 -14.29 2.97
C ILE A 520 18.14 -15.53 2.97
N ALA A 521 18.56 -16.60 3.67
CA ALA A 521 17.76 -17.82 3.79
C ALA A 521 16.43 -17.56 4.51
N MET A 522 16.42 -16.76 5.58
CA MET A 522 15.20 -16.37 6.30
C MET A 522 14.26 -15.58 5.39
N MET A 523 14.76 -14.55 4.70
CA MET A 523 13.94 -13.74 3.78
C MET A 523 13.35 -14.62 2.67
N ARG A 524 14.15 -15.48 2.06
CA ARG A 524 13.72 -16.42 1.02
C ARG A 524 12.60 -17.33 1.51
N GLN A 525 12.72 -17.90 2.72
CA GLN A 525 11.69 -18.77 3.29
C GLN A 525 10.37 -18.02 3.52
N LEU A 526 10.43 -16.82 4.06
CA LEU A 526 9.24 -16.00 4.31
C LEU A 526 8.54 -15.61 3.00
N ILE A 527 9.28 -15.21 1.97
CA ILE A 527 8.70 -14.86 0.65
C ILE A 527 8.15 -16.13 -0.03
N ALA A 528 8.87 -17.26 0.03
CA ALA A 528 8.41 -18.52 -0.52
C ALA A 528 7.09 -18.98 0.12
N LEU A 529 6.95 -18.85 1.44
CA LEU A 529 5.71 -19.16 2.15
C LEU A 529 4.55 -18.29 1.64
N ARG A 530 4.77 -16.97 1.48
CA ARG A 530 3.75 -16.09 0.92
C ARG A 530 3.33 -16.49 -0.50
N SER A 531 4.29 -16.89 -1.32
CA SER A 531 4.04 -17.24 -2.73
C SER A 531 3.33 -18.59 -2.90
N THR A 532 3.52 -19.53 -1.95
CA THR A 532 3.03 -20.91 -2.06
C THR A 532 1.75 -21.17 -1.28
N HIS A 533 1.52 -20.46 -0.16
CA HIS A 533 0.35 -20.70 0.68
C HIS A 533 -0.80 -19.72 0.33
N PRO A 534 -1.98 -20.21 -0.12
CA PRO A 534 -3.05 -19.35 -0.64
C PRO A 534 -3.63 -18.36 0.39
N ALA A 535 -3.62 -18.72 1.68
CA ALA A 535 -4.11 -17.83 2.74
C ALA A 535 -3.22 -16.60 2.93
N MET A 536 -1.93 -16.66 2.60
CA MET A 536 -0.99 -15.55 2.83
C MET A 536 -1.33 -14.30 2.00
N THR A 537 -1.93 -14.46 0.83
CA THR A 537 -2.35 -13.34 -0.05
C THR A 537 -3.82 -12.95 0.12
N SER A 538 -4.56 -13.61 1.00
CA SER A 538 -5.97 -13.32 1.28
C SER A 538 -6.14 -12.03 2.07
N SER A 539 -7.27 -11.34 1.87
CA SER A 539 -7.74 -10.24 2.73
C SER A 539 -8.31 -10.73 4.06
N ASP A 540 -8.66 -12.02 4.15
CA ASP A 540 -9.31 -12.59 5.33
C ASP A 540 -8.28 -12.95 6.40
N TYR A 541 -8.44 -12.36 7.57
CA TYR A 541 -7.61 -12.62 8.75
C TYR A 541 -8.35 -12.32 10.03
N SER A 542 -7.90 -12.96 11.11
CA SER A 542 -8.35 -12.71 12.49
C SER A 542 -7.17 -12.71 13.45
N TYR A 543 -7.28 -11.96 14.51
CA TYR A 543 -6.39 -12.07 15.66
C TYR A 543 -7.04 -13.00 16.70
N LEU A 544 -6.29 -14.00 17.18
CA LEU A 544 -6.71 -14.94 18.17
C LEU A 544 -6.07 -14.58 19.52
N HIS A 545 -6.78 -14.88 20.62
CA HIS A 545 -6.33 -14.53 21.98
C HIS A 545 -6.28 -15.78 22.88
N ASP A 546 -5.95 -16.92 22.26
CA ASP A 546 -5.93 -18.25 22.86
C ASP A 546 -4.56 -18.68 23.41
N VAL A 547 -3.50 -17.90 23.10
CA VAL A 547 -2.18 -18.11 23.69
C VAL A 547 -2.16 -17.67 25.13
N PRO A 548 -1.74 -18.52 26.09
CA PRO A 548 -1.68 -18.15 27.52
C PRO A 548 -0.82 -16.91 27.76
N ARG A 549 -1.35 -15.96 28.54
CA ARG A 549 -0.67 -14.69 28.87
C ARG A 549 0.17 -14.86 30.12
N ALA A 550 1.35 -14.26 30.13
CA ALA A 550 2.09 -14.07 31.38
C ALA A 550 1.41 -13.00 32.25
N GLU A 551 1.22 -13.24 33.53
CA GLU A 551 0.43 -12.38 34.43
C GLU A 551 1.01 -10.97 34.70
N CYS A 552 2.26 -10.69 34.29
CA CYS A 552 3.03 -9.55 34.80
C CYS A 552 3.47 -8.49 33.79
N GLU A 553 3.10 -8.58 32.49
CA GLU A 553 3.58 -7.62 31.47
C GLU A 553 2.47 -7.26 30.48
N PRO A 554 2.58 -6.09 29.77
CA PRO A 554 1.67 -5.81 28.69
C PRO A 554 1.74 -6.97 27.69
N ASN A 555 0.59 -7.57 27.39
CA ASN A 555 0.53 -8.69 26.46
C ASN A 555 1.04 -8.26 25.10
N ARG A 556 2.20 -8.77 24.70
CA ARG A 556 2.86 -8.50 23.43
C ARG A 556 2.95 -9.75 22.54
N ILE A 557 2.02 -10.67 22.71
CA ILE A 557 1.88 -11.86 21.90
C ILE A 557 0.85 -11.55 20.82
N ILE A 558 1.24 -11.74 19.56
CA ILE A 558 0.37 -11.60 18.41
C ILE A 558 0.11 -12.99 17.85
N HIS A 559 -1.15 -13.41 17.80
CA HIS A 559 -1.58 -14.61 17.11
C HIS A 559 -2.47 -14.20 15.92
N LEU A 560 -1.90 -14.19 14.73
CA LEU A 560 -2.57 -13.86 13.48
C LEU A 560 -2.93 -15.17 12.76
N GLN A 561 -4.22 -15.41 12.54
CA GLN A 561 -4.71 -16.46 11.66
C GLN A 561 -5.13 -15.87 10.31
N LYS A 562 -4.63 -16.44 9.24
CA LYS A 562 -4.99 -16.12 7.86
C LYS A 562 -5.76 -17.29 7.27
N TYR A 563 -6.77 -16.99 6.44
CA TYR A 563 -7.55 -18.04 5.79
C TYR A 563 -7.97 -17.64 4.36
N ALA A 564 -8.07 -18.62 3.49
CA ALA A 564 -8.59 -18.48 2.14
C ALA A 564 -9.70 -19.50 1.91
N LYS A 565 -10.81 -19.03 1.36
CA LYS A 565 -11.86 -19.93 0.87
C LYS A 565 -11.32 -20.64 -0.37
N MET A 566 -11.35 -21.95 -0.39
CA MET A 566 -11.08 -22.74 -1.59
C MET A 566 -12.35 -22.70 -2.45
N VAL A 567 -12.25 -22.14 -3.64
CA VAL A 567 -13.29 -22.26 -4.66
C VAL A 567 -13.09 -23.60 -5.31
N GLU A 568 -14.07 -24.52 -5.23
CA GLU A 568 -14.04 -25.72 -6.03
C GLU A 568 -14.09 -25.36 -7.52
N PRO A 569 -13.37 -26.09 -8.40
CA PRO A 569 -13.51 -25.89 -9.84
C PRO A 569 -14.98 -26.10 -10.24
N GLU A 570 -15.49 -25.25 -11.12
CA GLU A 570 -16.84 -25.30 -11.69
C GLU A 570 -17.06 -26.62 -12.49
N GLU A 571 -17.30 -27.73 -11.78
CA GLU A 571 -17.88 -28.95 -12.32
C GLU A 571 -18.89 -29.54 -11.32
N ALA A 572 -19.80 -28.75 -10.83
CA ALA A 572 -21.00 -29.26 -10.16
C ALA A 572 -22.23 -28.75 -10.89
N THR A 573 -22.72 -29.59 -11.77
CA THR A 573 -24.07 -29.53 -12.34
C THR A 573 -25.12 -29.28 -11.25
N GLU A 574 -26.04 -28.41 -11.56
CA GLU A 574 -27.30 -28.16 -10.82
C GLU A 574 -27.90 -29.45 -10.29
N THR A 575 -27.94 -29.61 -9.00
CA THR A 575 -28.88 -30.34 -8.15
C THR A 575 -28.12 -30.94 -6.95
N VAL A 576 -28.03 -30.22 -5.83
CA VAL A 576 -28.18 -30.81 -4.47
C VAL A 576 -28.23 -29.65 -3.45
N GLU A 577 -29.35 -29.50 -2.74
CA GLU A 577 -29.52 -28.70 -1.54
C GLU A 577 -28.76 -29.34 -0.34
N THR A 578 -27.46 -29.29 -0.35
CA THR A 578 -26.65 -29.45 0.86
C THR A 578 -25.50 -28.44 0.72
N ALA A 579 -25.59 -27.35 1.46
CA ALA A 579 -24.51 -26.36 1.56
C ALA A 579 -23.29 -27.06 2.17
N GLU A 580 -22.43 -27.63 1.33
CA GLU A 580 -21.09 -28.07 1.77
C GLU A 580 -20.31 -26.84 2.22
N VAL A 581 -19.80 -26.91 3.44
CA VAL A 581 -18.96 -25.85 4.02
C VAL A 581 -17.73 -25.74 3.12
N PRO A 582 -17.44 -24.57 2.54
CA PRO A 582 -16.28 -24.42 1.66
C PRO A 582 -15.01 -24.77 2.43
N ILE A 583 -14.18 -25.62 1.85
CA ILE A 583 -12.89 -26.03 2.43
C ILE A 583 -12.07 -24.75 2.63
N THR A 584 -11.75 -24.42 3.87
CA THR A 584 -10.95 -23.25 4.23
C THR A 584 -9.54 -23.73 4.57
N ARG A 585 -8.53 -23.24 3.85
CA ARG A 585 -7.13 -23.40 4.27
C ARG A 585 -6.75 -22.22 5.15
N SER A 586 -6.16 -22.50 6.29
CA SER A 586 -5.67 -21.47 7.22
C SER A 586 -4.19 -21.66 7.49
N ILE A 587 -3.52 -20.56 7.79
CA ILE A 587 -2.17 -20.54 8.32
C ILE A 587 -2.13 -19.60 9.52
N ASP A 588 -1.47 -20.04 10.57
CA ASP A 588 -1.32 -19.31 11.81
C ASP A 588 0.10 -18.79 11.95
N LEU A 589 0.22 -17.56 12.44
CA LEU A 589 1.47 -16.92 12.81
C LEU A 589 1.39 -16.48 14.27
N ILE A 590 2.25 -17.02 15.12
CA ILE A 590 2.41 -16.54 16.49
C ILE A 590 3.75 -15.85 16.63
N LEU A 591 3.74 -14.62 17.18
CA LEU A 591 4.94 -13.86 17.52
C LEU A 591 4.98 -13.62 19.05
N ASN A 592 6.14 -13.82 19.62
CA ASN A 592 6.44 -13.40 20.98
C ASN A 592 7.28 -12.10 20.97
N CYS A 593 6.61 -10.95 21.02
CA CYS A 593 7.23 -9.63 21.12
C CYS A 593 7.45 -9.20 22.58
N GLY A 594 7.18 -10.08 23.54
CA GLY A 594 7.39 -9.88 24.98
C GLY A 594 8.80 -10.23 25.45
N THR A 595 9.00 -10.25 26.75
CA THR A 595 10.32 -10.48 27.40
C THR A 595 10.45 -11.87 28.02
N ALA A 596 9.36 -12.64 28.14
CA ALA A 596 9.35 -13.98 28.70
C ALA A 596 9.03 -15.04 27.62
N PRO A 597 9.52 -16.29 27.78
CA PRO A 597 9.12 -17.42 26.93
C PRO A 597 7.61 -17.69 27.02
N VAL A 598 7.02 -18.10 25.89
CA VAL A 598 5.59 -18.39 25.78
C VAL A 598 5.38 -19.83 25.36
N SER A 599 4.54 -20.55 26.12
CA SER A 599 4.16 -21.92 25.79
C SER A 599 3.06 -21.96 24.75
N ILE A 600 3.25 -22.77 23.72
CA ILE A 600 2.28 -23.07 22.66
C ILE A 600 1.90 -24.55 22.64
N ALA A 601 2.14 -25.24 23.75
CA ALA A 601 1.87 -26.69 23.85
C ALA A 601 0.40 -27.07 23.69
N GLN A 602 -0.52 -26.14 23.94
CA GLN A 602 -1.96 -26.33 23.78
C GLN A 602 -2.44 -26.12 22.33
N ILE A 603 -1.59 -25.48 21.49
CA ILE A 603 -1.91 -25.10 20.12
C ILE A 603 -1.31 -26.11 19.14
N LEU A 604 -0.07 -26.55 19.37
CA LEU A 604 0.62 -27.51 18.49
C LEU A 604 0.30 -28.95 18.88
N ASP A 605 -0.16 -29.72 17.95
CA ASP A 605 -0.43 -31.15 18.08
C ASP A 605 0.36 -31.97 17.03
N GLU A 606 0.13 -33.31 16.98
CA GLU A 606 0.78 -34.21 16.02
C GLU A 606 0.38 -33.95 14.56
N LYS A 607 -0.72 -33.23 14.33
CA LYS A 607 -1.23 -32.87 13.00
C LYS A 607 -0.78 -31.48 12.54
N THR A 608 0.04 -30.80 13.33
CA THR A 608 0.51 -29.45 13.01
C THR A 608 1.73 -29.52 12.11
N GLN A 609 1.65 -28.86 10.95
CA GLN A 609 2.78 -28.65 10.05
C GLN A 609 3.40 -27.27 10.30
N VAL A 610 4.68 -27.24 10.67
CA VAL A 610 5.45 -26.00 10.83
C VAL A 610 6.14 -25.68 9.49
N PHE A 611 6.02 -24.42 9.05
CA PHE A 611 6.64 -23.93 7.81
C PHE A 611 7.93 -23.15 8.05
N VAL A 612 7.87 -22.13 8.92
CA VAL A 612 9.00 -21.25 9.24
C VAL A 612 8.95 -20.91 10.72
N SER A 613 10.11 -20.91 11.36
CA SER A 613 10.20 -20.51 12.77
C SER A 613 11.53 -19.84 13.07
N LEU A 614 11.54 -18.97 14.09
CA LEU A 614 12.70 -18.30 14.63
C LEU A 614 12.64 -18.34 16.16
N ARG A 615 13.74 -18.73 16.82
CA ARG A 615 13.87 -18.80 18.29
C ARG A 615 12.75 -19.62 18.95
N CYS A 616 12.39 -20.75 18.37
CA CYS A 616 11.38 -21.68 18.87
C CYS A 616 12.02 -22.98 19.33
N GLY A 617 11.57 -23.48 20.48
CA GLY A 617 11.71 -24.89 20.88
C GLY A 617 10.48 -25.69 20.41
N GLU A 618 10.39 -26.99 20.80
CA GLU A 618 9.29 -27.86 20.34
C GLU A 618 7.88 -27.30 20.65
N LYS A 619 7.70 -26.67 21.81
CA LYS A 619 6.40 -26.14 22.28
C LYS A 619 6.53 -24.77 22.96
N THR A 620 7.56 -24.03 22.64
CA THR A 620 7.86 -22.74 23.31
C THR A 620 8.42 -21.76 22.32
N ILE A 621 7.92 -20.51 22.32
CA ILE A 621 8.48 -19.39 21.59
C ILE A 621 9.23 -18.49 22.56
N LEU A 622 10.54 -18.31 22.33
CA LEU A 622 11.38 -17.41 23.11
C LEU A 622 11.09 -15.94 22.75
N PRO A 623 11.46 -14.96 23.60
CA PRO A 623 11.40 -13.55 23.27
C PRO A 623 12.08 -13.24 21.91
N GLY A 624 11.39 -12.44 21.06
CA GLY A 624 11.84 -12.16 19.72
C GLY A 624 11.61 -13.30 18.70
N GLY A 625 10.98 -14.40 19.12
CA GLY A 625 10.68 -15.54 18.26
C GLY A 625 9.32 -15.45 17.55
N PHE A 626 9.14 -16.27 16.51
CA PHE A 626 7.88 -16.49 15.85
C PHE A 626 7.81 -17.89 15.23
N ILE A 627 6.60 -18.34 14.91
CA ILE A 627 6.32 -19.59 14.24
C ILE A 627 5.15 -19.47 13.27
N PHE A 628 5.31 -20.02 12.07
CA PHE A 628 4.24 -20.25 11.10
C PHE A 628 3.86 -21.72 11.09
N PHE A 629 2.56 -22.01 11.18
CA PHE A 629 2.06 -23.38 11.14
C PHE A 629 0.65 -23.48 10.54
N GLU A 630 0.27 -24.68 10.13
CA GLU A 630 -1.07 -25.04 9.68
C GLU A 630 -1.50 -26.33 10.39
N HIS A 631 -2.75 -26.39 10.82
CA HIS A 631 -3.35 -27.64 11.29
C HIS A 631 -3.84 -28.45 10.09
N LEU A 632 -3.29 -29.66 9.92
CA LEU A 632 -3.72 -30.58 8.87
C LEU A 632 -5.12 -31.10 9.20
N ILE A 633 -6.12 -30.60 8.50
CA ILE A 633 -7.48 -31.13 8.56
C ILE A 633 -7.46 -32.47 7.82
N ASN A 634 -7.79 -33.56 8.52
CA ASN A 634 -7.98 -34.88 7.84
C ASN A 634 -9.08 -34.69 6.79
N ARG A 635 -8.74 -34.93 5.54
CA ARG A 635 -9.70 -35.01 4.43
C ARG A 635 -10.58 -36.23 4.58
#